data_ca29cab40936edf1e3fb6072daf21582
#
_entry.id   ca29cab40936edf1e3fb6072daf21582
#
_cell.length_a   1.000
_cell.length_b   1.000
_cell.length_c   1.000
_cell.angle_alpha   90.00
_cell.angle_beta   90.00
_cell.angle_gamma   90.00
#
_symmetry.space_group_name_H-M   'P 1'
#
loop_
_entity.id
_entity.type
_entity.pdbx_description
1 polymer ?
#
loop_
_entity_poly.entity_id
_entity_poly.type
_entity_poly.pdbx_seq_one_letter_code
_entity_poly.pdbx_strand_id
1 'polypeptide(L)'
;MIQKSIALGANFIIAHEPTFYNHLDETNWLENDEVYRYKADLLQKHQIAIWRNHDYIHTHIPDGVVSAVVARLGWTKYYSTGDGIALLPGISLKALIQHAKDKLGITTVRYIGDLQQSCKKILLMPGASGGKSQIESMIKRKPDVLVCGEIQEWETAEYVRDSQTKGQQLSLVVLGHIASEEPGSEYMAEWINKKIPTIKVTHVPANNSLSFL
;
A
#
# COMPACT_ATOMS: atom_id res chain seq x y z
N MET A 1 -9.37 -13.93 -1.67
CA MET A 1 -8.11 -14.40 -2.27
C MET A 1 -8.09 -15.93 -2.42
N ILE A 2 -8.00 -16.72 -1.34
CA ILE A 2 -7.87 -18.19 -1.38
C ILE A 2 -8.94 -18.86 -2.25
N GLN A 3 -10.22 -18.52 -2.08
CA GLN A 3 -11.31 -19.08 -2.91
C GLN A 3 -11.15 -18.79 -4.41
N LYS A 4 -10.66 -17.60 -4.77
CA LYS A 4 -10.34 -17.27 -6.16
C LYS A 4 -9.18 -18.11 -6.69
N SER A 5 -8.15 -18.35 -5.86
CA SER A 5 -7.02 -19.20 -6.23
C SER A 5 -7.45 -20.66 -6.44
N ILE A 6 -8.35 -21.17 -5.60
CA ILE A 6 -8.97 -22.49 -5.78
C ILE A 6 -9.71 -22.57 -7.13
N ALA A 7 -10.54 -21.57 -7.44
CA ALA A 7 -11.29 -21.52 -8.70
C ALA A 7 -10.37 -21.46 -9.94
N LEU A 8 -9.17 -20.93 -9.80
CA LEU A 8 -8.14 -20.86 -10.84
C LEU A 8 -7.29 -22.14 -10.92
N GLY A 9 -7.49 -23.10 -10.01
CA GLY A 9 -6.67 -24.31 -9.92
C GLY A 9 -5.24 -24.05 -9.45
N ALA A 10 -4.99 -22.91 -8.78
CA ALA A 10 -3.67 -22.57 -8.27
C ALA A 10 -3.41 -23.31 -6.95
N ASN A 11 -2.22 -23.87 -6.80
CA ASN A 11 -1.75 -24.55 -5.59
C ASN A 11 -0.63 -23.78 -4.86
N PHE A 12 -0.23 -22.62 -5.38
CA PHE A 12 0.76 -21.76 -4.78
C PHE A 12 0.33 -20.30 -4.87
N ILE A 13 0.35 -19.61 -3.73
CA ILE A 13 0.01 -18.19 -3.62
C ILE A 13 1.27 -17.42 -3.19
N ILE A 14 1.61 -16.37 -3.92
CA ILE A 14 2.57 -15.38 -3.48
C ILE A 14 1.76 -14.22 -2.90
N ALA A 15 1.79 -14.08 -1.58
CA ALA A 15 1.11 -13.01 -0.86
C ALA A 15 2.10 -11.90 -0.49
N HIS A 16 1.65 -10.66 -0.51
CA HIS A 16 2.41 -9.55 0.04
C HIS A 16 2.28 -9.54 1.57
N GLU A 17 1.05 -9.46 2.05
CA GLU A 17 0.73 -9.42 3.47
C GLU A 17 0.73 -10.81 4.15
N PRO A 18 0.88 -10.86 5.49
CA PRO A 18 0.75 -12.06 6.27
C PRO A 18 -0.57 -12.80 6.05
N THR A 19 -0.53 -14.12 6.22
CA THR A 19 -1.71 -14.97 6.07
C THR A 19 -2.66 -14.83 7.26
N PHE A 20 -2.13 -14.67 8.48
CA PHE A 20 -2.90 -14.77 9.74
C PHE A 20 -2.72 -13.54 10.65
N TYR A 21 -3.20 -12.37 10.24
CA TYR A 21 -3.57 -11.20 11.05
C TYR A 21 -2.47 -10.56 11.90
N ASN A 22 -1.22 -10.94 11.77
CA ASN A 22 -0.07 -10.27 12.37
C ASN A 22 1.19 -10.45 11.52
N HIS A 23 2.16 -9.56 11.68
CA HIS A 23 3.33 -9.49 10.81
C HIS A 23 4.18 -10.78 10.79
N LEU A 24 4.23 -11.52 11.87
CA LEU A 24 5.04 -12.75 11.99
C LEU A 24 4.26 -14.02 11.66
N ASP A 25 2.97 -13.92 11.33
CA ASP A 25 2.07 -15.06 11.15
C ASP A 25 2.02 -16.00 12.38
N GLU A 26 2.18 -15.42 13.59
CA GLU A 26 2.02 -16.17 14.84
C GLU A 26 0.55 -16.53 15.05
N THR A 27 0.26 -17.81 15.26
CA THR A 27 -1.10 -18.34 15.32
C THR A 27 -1.51 -18.89 16.69
N ASN A 28 -0.61 -18.93 17.67
CA ASN A 28 -0.86 -19.53 19.00
C ASN A 28 -2.11 -18.94 19.69
N TRP A 29 -2.34 -17.65 19.52
CA TRP A 29 -3.49 -16.94 20.09
C TRP A 29 -4.80 -17.19 19.34
N LEU A 30 -4.75 -17.85 18.18
CA LEU A 30 -5.88 -18.16 17.29
C LEU A 30 -6.27 -19.63 17.31
N GLU A 31 -5.63 -20.49 18.10
CA GLU A 31 -5.83 -21.95 18.06
C GLU A 31 -7.28 -22.38 18.23
N ASN A 32 -8.08 -21.62 18.98
CA ASN A 32 -9.50 -21.89 19.21
C ASN A 32 -10.44 -20.99 18.38
N ASP A 33 -9.90 -20.14 17.49
CA ASP A 33 -10.69 -19.25 16.68
C ASP A 33 -11.23 -19.95 15.42
N GLU A 34 -12.54 -19.82 15.17
CA GLU A 34 -13.21 -20.48 14.05
C GLU A 34 -12.84 -19.88 12.69
N VAL A 35 -12.54 -18.58 12.64
CA VAL A 35 -12.15 -17.89 11.38
C VAL A 35 -10.76 -18.35 10.95
N TYR A 36 -9.84 -18.45 11.92
CA TYR A 36 -8.53 -19.00 11.68
C TYR A 36 -8.60 -20.45 11.17
N ARG A 37 -9.34 -21.33 11.88
CA ARG A 37 -9.51 -22.73 11.49
C ARG A 37 -10.09 -22.87 10.10
N TYR A 38 -11.16 -22.14 9.80
CA TYR A 38 -11.76 -22.15 8.47
C TYR A 38 -10.73 -21.82 7.38
N LYS A 39 -9.90 -20.82 7.59
CA LYS A 39 -8.89 -20.41 6.63
C LYS A 39 -7.76 -21.43 6.48
N ALA A 40 -7.28 -21.97 7.60
CA ALA A 40 -6.25 -23.01 7.63
C ALA A 40 -6.73 -24.32 6.96
N ASP A 41 -7.94 -24.79 7.31
CA ASP A 41 -8.57 -25.99 6.73
C ASP A 41 -8.77 -25.85 5.23
N LEU A 42 -9.16 -24.65 4.77
CA LEU A 42 -9.33 -24.36 3.35
C LEU A 42 -8.01 -24.52 2.57
N LEU A 43 -6.92 -23.98 3.11
CA LEU A 43 -5.59 -24.12 2.53
C LEU A 43 -5.13 -25.58 2.51
N GLN A 44 -5.28 -26.27 3.62
CA GLN A 44 -4.91 -27.69 3.76
C GLN A 44 -5.72 -28.58 2.83
N LYS A 45 -7.04 -28.43 2.81
CA LYS A 45 -7.96 -29.21 1.96
C LYS A 45 -7.63 -29.10 0.48
N HIS A 46 -7.23 -27.91 0.03
CA HIS A 46 -6.91 -27.65 -1.38
C HIS A 46 -5.41 -27.71 -1.67
N GLN A 47 -4.59 -28.13 -0.68
CA GLN A 47 -3.12 -28.26 -0.82
C GLN A 47 -2.46 -27.00 -1.36
N ILE A 48 -2.88 -25.84 -0.85
CA ILE A 48 -2.36 -24.53 -1.27
C ILE A 48 -1.23 -24.12 -0.34
N ALA A 49 -0.04 -23.95 -0.89
CA ALA A 49 1.08 -23.31 -0.21
C ALA A 49 1.02 -21.79 -0.39
N ILE A 50 1.38 -21.04 0.67
CA ILE A 50 1.51 -19.58 0.61
C ILE A 50 2.96 -19.20 0.92
N TRP A 51 3.53 -18.37 0.08
CA TRP A 51 4.78 -17.68 0.34
C TRP A 51 4.53 -16.19 0.54
N ARG A 52 4.85 -15.68 1.72
CA ARG A 52 4.82 -14.26 2.00
C ARG A 52 6.07 -13.58 1.45
N ASN A 53 5.89 -12.67 0.50
CA ASN A 53 6.96 -11.93 -0.15
C ASN A 53 6.93 -10.44 0.25
N HIS A 54 6.68 -10.15 1.52
CA HIS A 54 6.63 -8.78 2.06
C HIS A 54 8.04 -8.21 2.24
N ASP A 55 8.78 -8.74 3.21
CA ASP A 55 10.06 -8.16 3.61
C ASP A 55 11.08 -8.23 2.46
N TYR A 56 11.07 -9.34 1.72
CA TYR A 56 12.01 -9.53 0.62
C TYR A 56 11.83 -8.48 -0.51
N ILE A 57 10.61 -8.20 -0.96
CA ILE A 57 10.39 -7.25 -2.04
C ILE A 57 10.76 -5.81 -1.65
N HIS A 58 10.63 -5.48 -0.36
CA HIS A 58 11.03 -4.18 0.19
C HIS A 58 12.55 -4.03 0.35
N THR A 59 13.33 -5.13 0.34
CA THR A 59 14.80 -5.05 0.35
C THR A 59 15.40 -4.74 -1.02
N HIS A 60 14.62 -4.81 -2.07
CA HIS A 60 15.10 -4.48 -3.42
C HIS A 60 15.41 -2.99 -3.54
N ILE A 61 16.40 -2.66 -4.37
CA ILE A 61 16.75 -1.28 -4.71
C ILE A 61 16.65 -1.10 -6.23
N PRO A 62 15.65 -0.38 -6.71
CA PRO A 62 14.55 0.27 -5.94
C PRO A 62 13.55 -0.74 -5.40
N ASP A 63 12.89 -0.38 -4.29
CA ASP A 63 11.79 -1.13 -3.68
C ASP A 63 10.72 -1.49 -4.74
N GLY A 64 10.37 -2.77 -4.82
CA GLY A 64 9.52 -3.28 -5.90
C GLY A 64 8.07 -2.77 -5.79
N VAL A 65 7.53 -2.66 -4.58
CA VAL A 65 6.16 -2.16 -4.35
C VAL A 65 6.09 -0.67 -4.62
N VAL A 66 6.96 0.10 -3.98
CA VAL A 66 6.99 1.57 -4.14
C VAL A 66 7.23 1.95 -5.59
N SER A 67 8.15 1.27 -6.30
CA SER A 67 8.44 1.53 -7.72
C SER A 67 7.23 1.27 -8.61
N ALA A 68 6.47 0.21 -8.35
CA ALA A 68 5.27 -0.10 -9.09
C ALA A 68 4.17 0.97 -8.87
N VAL A 69 3.99 1.42 -7.62
CA VAL A 69 3.05 2.51 -7.29
C VAL A 69 3.46 3.82 -7.96
N VAL A 70 4.74 4.17 -7.91
CA VAL A 70 5.30 5.35 -8.58
C VAL A 70 5.06 5.29 -10.09
N ALA A 71 5.28 4.14 -10.71
CA ALA A 71 5.03 3.93 -12.13
C ALA A 71 3.53 4.04 -12.46
N ARG A 72 2.65 3.43 -11.64
CA ARG A 72 1.20 3.52 -11.79
C ARG A 72 0.70 4.97 -11.71
N LEU A 73 1.24 5.76 -10.78
CA LEU A 73 0.94 7.18 -10.64
C LEU A 73 1.55 8.05 -11.78
N GLY A 74 2.42 7.48 -12.62
CA GLY A 74 3.11 8.23 -13.67
C GLY A 74 4.20 9.17 -13.13
N TRP A 75 4.74 8.89 -11.96
CA TRP A 75 5.70 9.76 -11.25
C TRP A 75 7.16 9.34 -11.39
N THR A 76 7.48 8.32 -12.19
CA THR A 76 8.83 7.74 -12.32
C THR A 76 9.92 8.80 -12.54
N LYS A 77 9.67 9.79 -13.40
CA LYS A 77 10.64 10.86 -13.68
C LYS A 77 10.76 11.94 -12.59
N TYR A 78 9.85 11.93 -11.64
CA TYR A 78 9.78 12.92 -10.56
C TYR A 78 10.19 12.35 -9.20
N TYR A 79 10.35 11.01 -9.10
CA TYR A 79 10.52 10.32 -7.84
C TYR A 79 11.99 10.03 -7.53
N SER A 80 12.39 10.33 -6.29
CA SER A 80 13.70 9.98 -5.72
C SER A 80 13.55 8.75 -4.82
N THR A 81 14.16 7.63 -5.23
CA THR A 81 14.08 6.35 -4.49
C THR A 81 14.72 6.41 -3.10
N GLY A 82 15.74 7.25 -2.89
CA GLY A 82 16.43 7.36 -1.59
C GLY A 82 15.63 8.11 -0.53
N ASP A 83 14.72 9.00 -0.96
CA ASP A 83 14.01 9.91 -0.04
C ASP A 83 12.52 9.66 0.08
N GLY A 84 11.94 8.83 -0.79
CA GLY A 84 10.49 8.65 -0.87
C GLY A 84 9.75 9.89 -1.37
N ILE A 85 10.43 10.81 -2.05
CA ILE A 85 9.89 12.10 -2.49
C ILE A 85 9.64 12.10 -4.00
N ALA A 86 8.45 12.53 -4.38
CA ALA A 86 8.15 12.97 -5.74
C ALA A 86 8.12 14.50 -5.81
N LEU A 87 8.92 15.08 -6.72
CA LEU A 87 8.92 16.52 -7.00
C LEU A 87 8.07 16.79 -8.25
N LEU A 88 6.81 17.09 -8.05
CA LEU A 88 5.86 17.34 -9.14
C LEU A 88 5.88 18.81 -9.60
N PRO A 89 5.50 19.13 -10.85
CA PRO A 89 5.02 20.46 -11.20
C PRO A 89 3.86 20.82 -10.28
N GLY A 90 3.78 22.03 -9.76
CA GLY A 90 2.75 22.42 -8.79
C GLY A 90 1.34 21.94 -9.20
N ILE A 91 0.70 21.18 -8.30
CA ILE A 91 -0.66 20.64 -8.47
C ILE A 91 -1.47 20.95 -7.23
N SER A 92 -2.77 21.29 -7.37
CA SER A 92 -3.60 21.48 -6.17
C SER A 92 -3.83 20.15 -5.44
N LEU A 93 -4.02 20.19 -4.11
CA LEU A 93 -4.34 18.99 -3.33
C LEU A 93 -5.55 18.25 -3.90
N LYS A 94 -6.57 18.99 -4.34
CA LYS A 94 -7.76 18.41 -5.00
C LYS A 94 -7.39 17.62 -6.26
N ALA A 95 -6.56 18.20 -7.12
CA ALA A 95 -6.14 17.57 -8.37
C ALA A 95 -5.19 16.38 -8.10
N LEU A 96 -4.34 16.46 -7.08
CA LEU A 96 -3.50 15.37 -6.63
C LEU A 96 -4.35 14.16 -6.16
N ILE A 97 -5.35 14.42 -5.33
CA ILE A 97 -6.29 13.40 -4.86
C ILE A 97 -7.02 12.76 -6.06
N GLN A 98 -7.55 13.55 -6.96
CA GLN A 98 -8.25 13.02 -8.13
C GLN A 98 -7.33 12.18 -9.00
N HIS A 99 -6.10 12.65 -9.25
CA HIS A 99 -5.10 11.91 -10.00
C HIS A 99 -4.79 10.54 -9.35
N ALA A 100 -4.59 10.50 -8.03
CA ALA A 100 -4.34 9.26 -7.32
C ALA A 100 -5.55 8.30 -7.42
N LYS A 101 -6.77 8.82 -7.26
CA LYS A 101 -8.02 8.03 -7.43
C LYS A 101 -8.10 7.40 -8.82
N ASP A 102 -7.90 8.18 -9.86
CA ASP A 102 -8.00 7.73 -11.25
C ASP A 102 -6.93 6.68 -11.58
N LYS A 103 -5.70 6.89 -11.10
CA LYS A 103 -4.58 6.00 -11.39
C LYS A 103 -4.62 4.68 -10.63
N LEU A 104 -5.14 4.70 -9.40
CA LEU A 104 -5.23 3.53 -8.54
C LEU A 104 -6.61 2.84 -8.61
N GLY A 105 -7.57 3.42 -9.33
CA GLY A 105 -8.91 2.86 -9.47
C GLY A 105 -9.72 2.88 -8.16
N ILE A 106 -9.49 3.88 -7.30
CA ILE A 106 -10.20 4.02 -6.01
C ILE A 106 -11.22 5.13 -6.04
N THR A 107 -12.32 4.94 -5.35
CA THR A 107 -13.45 5.89 -5.34
C THR A 107 -13.37 6.89 -4.19
N THR A 108 -12.74 6.51 -3.10
CA THR A 108 -12.68 7.29 -1.86
C THR A 108 -11.26 7.39 -1.32
N VAL A 109 -10.95 8.54 -0.73
CA VAL A 109 -9.74 8.76 0.08
C VAL A 109 -10.13 9.56 1.32
N ARG A 110 -9.34 9.44 2.40
CA ARG A 110 -9.40 10.36 3.53
C ARG A 110 -8.29 11.39 3.38
N TYR A 111 -8.52 12.63 3.79
CA TYR A 111 -7.50 13.67 3.68
C TYR A 111 -7.63 14.72 4.78
N ILE A 112 -6.53 15.43 5.01
CA ILE A 112 -6.45 16.64 5.83
C ILE A 112 -5.71 17.69 4.99
N GLY A 113 -6.25 18.89 4.90
CA GLY A 113 -5.63 20.01 4.21
C GLY A 113 -6.61 20.85 3.39
N ASP A 114 -6.10 21.97 2.90
CA ASP A 114 -6.83 22.83 1.98
C ASP A 114 -6.76 22.24 0.55
N LEU A 115 -7.90 21.95 -0.05
CA LEU A 115 -7.99 21.41 -1.40
C LEU A 115 -7.36 22.31 -2.48
N GLN A 116 -7.21 23.61 -2.20
CA GLN A 116 -6.57 24.57 -3.12
C GLN A 116 -5.07 24.72 -2.86
N GLN A 117 -4.53 24.12 -1.78
CA GLN A 117 -3.10 24.14 -1.50
C GLN A 117 -2.30 23.62 -2.70
N SER A 118 -1.26 24.37 -3.10
CA SER A 118 -0.33 23.90 -4.12
C SER A 118 0.65 22.89 -3.51
N CYS A 119 0.69 21.69 -4.08
CA CYS A 119 1.58 20.61 -3.66
C CYS A 119 2.63 20.38 -4.76
N LYS A 120 3.91 20.44 -4.41
CA LYS A 120 5.05 20.16 -5.29
C LYS A 120 5.89 19.01 -4.75
N LYS A 121 6.10 18.97 -3.44
CA LYS A 121 6.92 17.99 -2.75
C LYS A 121 6.05 16.97 -2.06
N ILE A 122 5.90 15.80 -2.67
CA ILE A 122 5.03 14.74 -2.21
C ILE A 122 5.87 13.67 -1.53
N LEU A 123 5.59 13.38 -0.26
CA LEU A 123 6.15 12.21 0.43
C LEU A 123 5.21 11.02 0.19
N LEU A 124 5.70 9.97 -0.45
CA LEU A 124 4.93 8.76 -0.75
C LEU A 124 5.36 7.62 0.18
N MET A 125 4.42 7.13 0.98
CA MET A 125 4.61 6.01 1.93
C MET A 125 3.44 5.04 1.81
N PRO A 126 3.44 4.12 0.82
CA PRO A 126 2.39 3.11 0.68
C PRO A 126 2.33 2.18 1.89
N GLY A 127 1.24 1.42 2.02
CA GLY A 127 1.04 0.43 3.08
C GLY A 127 0.92 1.02 4.47
N ALA A 128 1.45 0.31 5.47
CA ALA A 128 1.35 0.59 6.89
C ALA A 128 2.71 0.92 7.52
N SER A 129 3.27 2.09 7.22
CA SER A 129 4.60 2.49 7.73
C SER A 129 4.63 2.82 9.23
N GLY A 130 3.48 2.96 9.88
CA GLY A 130 3.34 3.36 11.29
C GLY A 130 3.49 4.87 11.53
N GLY A 131 2.77 5.39 12.53
CA GLY A 131 2.69 6.84 12.77
C GLY A 131 4.03 7.50 13.08
N LYS A 132 4.83 6.88 13.96
CA LYS A 132 6.17 7.40 14.28
C LYS A 132 7.03 7.55 13.02
N SER A 133 7.11 6.53 12.17
CA SER A 133 7.91 6.57 10.94
C SER A 133 7.42 7.63 9.95
N GLN A 134 6.09 7.79 9.84
CA GLN A 134 5.48 8.84 9.02
C GLN A 134 5.83 10.23 9.53
N ILE A 135 5.71 10.47 10.84
CA ILE A 135 6.03 11.75 11.48
C ILE A 135 7.51 12.09 11.34
N GLU A 136 8.41 11.16 11.65
CA GLU A 136 9.87 11.34 11.48
C GLU A 136 10.23 11.68 10.02
N SER A 137 9.57 11.00 9.07
CA SER A 137 9.75 11.27 7.65
C SER A 137 9.26 12.66 7.24
N MET A 138 8.12 13.11 7.75
CA MET A 138 7.63 14.47 7.52
C MET A 138 8.55 15.54 8.12
N ILE A 139 9.04 15.32 9.34
CA ILE A 139 10.00 16.23 10.00
C ILE A 139 11.28 16.37 9.17
N LYS A 140 11.86 15.24 8.77
CA LYS A 140 13.13 15.20 8.03
C LYS A 140 13.01 15.79 6.63
N ARG A 141 11.94 15.45 5.91
CA ARG A 141 11.80 15.75 4.49
C ARG A 141 11.00 17.00 4.19
N LYS A 142 10.19 17.48 5.13
CA LYS A 142 9.35 18.68 5.01
C LYS A 142 8.56 18.71 3.69
N PRO A 143 7.67 17.72 3.46
CA PRO A 143 6.83 17.68 2.27
C PRO A 143 5.68 18.69 2.35
N ASP A 144 5.05 18.99 1.22
CA ASP A 144 3.78 19.72 1.18
C ASP A 144 2.62 18.78 1.54
N VAL A 145 2.74 17.48 1.21
CA VAL A 145 1.73 16.47 1.49
C VAL A 145 2.36 15.09 1.71
N LEU A 146 1.86 14.37 2.72
CA LEU A 146 2.08 12.93 2.87
C LEU A 146 0.96 12.18 2.13
N VAL A 147 1.33 11.29 1.21
CA VAL A 147 0.43 10.32 0.56
C VAL A 147 0.81 8.94 1.08
N CYS A 148 -0.11 8.26 1.78
CA CYS A 148 0.18 6.97 2.42
C CYS A 148 -0.97 5.99 2.26
N GLY A 149 -0.72 4.72 2.64
CA GLY A 149 -1.74 3.69 2.60
C GLY A 149 -2.68 3.79 3.78
N GLU A 150 -2.18 3.66 4.98
CA GLU A 150 -2.96 3.80 6.21
C GLU A 150 -2.23 4.61 7.28
N ILE A 151 -2.96 4.99 8.30
CA ILE A 151 -2.46 5.78 9.42
C ILE A 151 -3.03 5.28 10.76
N GLN A 152 -2.33 5.58 11.82
CA GLN A 152 -2.91 5.66 13.14
C GLN A 152 -3.45 7.09 13.33
N GLU A 153 -4.78 7.21 13.43
CA GLU A 153 -5.45 8.52 13.40
C GLU A 153 -4.98 9.43 14.52
N TRP A 154 -4.85 8.88 15.75
CA TRP A 154 -4.39 9.62 16.92
C TRP A 154 -2.90 10.03 16.88
N GLU A 155 -2.11 9.51 15.93
CA GLU A 155 -0.72 9.91 15.71
C GLU A 155 -0.60 10.83 14.50
N THR A 156 -0.63 10.24 13.29
CA THR A 156 -0.32 10.95 12.04
C THR A 156 -1.34 12.02 11.72
N ALA A 157 -2.64 11.75 11.88
CA ALA A 157 -3.66 12.75 11.55
C ALA A 157 -3.61 13.92 12.52
N GLU A 158 -3.45 13.66 13.83
CA GLU A 158 -3.32 14.72 14.82
C GLU A 158 -2.06 15.57 14.61
N TYR A 159 -0.92 14.92 14.30
CA TYR A 159 0.32 15.66 13.97
C TYR A 159 0.12 16.61 12.79
N VAL A 160 -0.54 16.18 11.72
CA VAL A 160 -0.79 17.03 10.55
C VAL A 160 -1.75 18.17 10.91
N ARG A 161 -2.79 17.90 11.69
CA ARG A 161 -3.74 18.92 12.17
C ARG A 161 -3.03 19.97 13.03
N ASP A 162 -2.18 19.55 13.97
CA ASP A 162 -1.42 20.47 14.82
C ASP A 162 -0.41 21.29 14.00
N SER A 163 0.21 20.68 12.99
CA SER A 163 1.08 21.38 12.04
C SER A 163 0.34 22.52 11.31
N GLN A 164 -0.88 22.28 10.88
CA GLN A 164 -1.72 23.30 10.24
C GLN A 164 -2.12 24.39 11.23
N THR A 165 -2.47 24.03 12.46
CA THR A 165 -2.76 24.99 13.53
C THR A 165 -1.56 25.91 13.82
N LYS A 166 -0.35 25.38 13.69
CA LYS A 166 0.90 26.17 13.79
C LYS A 166 1.16 27.07 12.55
N GLY A 167 0.34 26.97 11.51
CA GLY A 167 0.49 27.75 10.27
C GLY A 167 1.37 27.10 9.20
N GLN A 168 1.70 25.82 9.33
CA GLN A 168 2.42 25.08 8.29
C GLN A 168 1.45 24.54 7.22
N GLN A 169 1.86 24.60 5.97
CA GLN A 169 1.11 24.01 4.86
C GLN A 169 1.48 22.55 4.68
N LEU A 170 1.04 21.70 5.59
CA LEU A 170 1.22 20.25 5.50
C LEU A 170 -0.14 19.58 5.33
N SER A 171 -0.26 18.73 4.32
CA SER A 171 -1.47 17.97 4.05
C SER A 171 -1.24 16.46 4.16
N LEU A 172 -2.32 15.72 4.27
CA LEU A 172 -2.34 14.27 4.34
C LEU A 172 -3.36 13.72 3.35
N VAL A 173 -3.00 12.64 2.63
CA VAL A 173 -3.91 11.85 1.80
C VAL A 173 -3.72 10.38 2.15
N VAL A 174 -4.79 9.70 2.57
CA VAL A 174 -4.81 8.29 2.93
C VAL A 174 -5.57 7.51 1.86
N LEU A 175 -4.86 6.66 1.13
CA LEU A 175 -5.36 5.94 -0.04
C LEU A 175 -6.11 4.65 0.31
N GLY A 176 -5.80 4.07 1.47
CA GLY A 176 -6.10 2.70 1.85
C GLY A 176 -4.90 1.78 1.60
N HIS A 177 -4.66 0.84 2.53
CA HIS A 177 -3.49 -0.05 2.52
C HIS A 177 -3.40 -0.80 1.18
N ILE A 178 -4.39 -1.64 0.91
CA ILE A 178 -4.42 -2.48 -0.30
C ILE A 178 -4.28 -1.65 -1.58
N ALA A 179 -5.04 -0.57 -1.70
CA ALA A 179 -5.01 0.27 -2.89
C ALA A 179 -3.64 0.91 -3.14
N SER A 180 -2.90 1.19 -2.08
CA SER A 180 -1.58 1.80 -2.16
C SER A 180 -0.46 0.82 -2.48
N GLU A 181 -0.71 -0.51 -2.45
CA GLU A 181 0.30 -1.55 -2.69
C GLU A 181 -0.08 -2.56 -3.79
N GLU A 182 -1.34 -2.63 -4.19
CA GLU A 182 -1.83 -3.52 -5.26
C GLU A 182 -0.98 -3.45 -6.56
N PRO A 183 -0.49 -2.27 -7.01
CA PRO A 183 0.40 -2.20 -8.16
C PRO A 183 1.69 -3.02 -8.00
N GLY A 184 2.18 -3.21 -6.78
CA GLY A 184 3.33 -4.07 -6.47
C GLY A 184 3.06 -5.54 -6.75
N SER A 185 1.86 -6.02 -6.41
CA SER A 185 1.45 -7.40 -6.67
C SER A 185 1.26 -7.68 -8.17
N GLU A 186 0.70 -6.73 -8.91
CA GLU A 186 0.62 -6.82 -10.38
C GLU A 186 2.01 -6.87 -11.02
N TYR A 187 2.88 -5.94 -10.62
CA TYR A 187 4.26 -5.92 -11.08
C TYR A 187 4.99 -7.24 -10.81
N MET A 188 4.81 -7.82 -9.62
CA MET A 188 5.41 -9.12 -9.28
C MET A 188 4.92 -10.22 -10.21
N ALA A 189 3.63 -10.29 -10.50
CA ALA A 189 3.07 -11.30 -11.40
C ALA A 189 3.64 -11.15 -12.82
N GLU A 190 3.73 -9.92 -13.34
CA GLU A 190 4.33 -9.64 -14.64
C GLU A 190 5.83 -10.01 -14.68
N TRP A 191 6.55 -9.65 -13.62
CA TRP A 191 7.98 -9.91 -13.50
C TRP A 191 8.27 -11.41 -13.49
N ILE A 192 7.51 -12.21 -12.72
CA ILE A 192 7.67 -13.67 -12.67
C ILE A 192 7.34 -14.29 -14.03
N ASN A 193 6.24 -13.90 -14.68
CA ASN A 193 5.88 -14.40 -16.00
C ASN A 193 6.98 -14.16 -17.07
N LYS A 194 7.68 -13.04 -16.95
CA LYS A 194 8.83 -12.73 -17.85
C LYS A 194 10.07 -13.55 -17.52
N LYS A 195 10.33 -13.82 -16.23
CA LYS A 195 11.53 -14.52 -15.76
C LYS A 195 11.42 -16.02 -15.85
N ILE A 196 10.22 -16.55 -15.62
CA ILE A 196 9.94 -17.99 -15.58
C ILE A 196 8.71 -18.28 -16.46
N PRO A 197 8.84 -18.19 -17.79
CA PRO A 197 7.71 -18.30 -18.71
C PRO A 197 7.06 -19.69 -18.74
N THR A 198 7.69 -20.69 -18.12
CA THR A 198 7.15 -22.05 -17.98
C THR A 198 6.11 -22.18 -16.86
N ILE A 199 5.97 -21.18 -16.00
CA ILE A 199 5.00 -21.14 -14.90
C ILE A 199 3.95 -20.08 -15.23
N LYS A 200 2.68 -20.47 -15.19
CA LYS A 200 1.57 -19.52 -15.34
C LYS A 200 1.35 -18.80 -14.01
N VAL A 201 1.58 -17.49 -13.98
CA VAL A 201 1.28 -16.63 -12.83
C VAL A 201 0.15 -15.70 -13.19
N THR A 202 -0.86 -15.63 -12.32
CA THR A 202 -2.03 -14.77 -12.49
C THR A 202 -2.14 -13.84 -11.29
N HIS A 203 -2.19 -12.54 -11.53
CA HIS A 203 -2.52 -11.56 -10.50
C HIS A 203 -3.99 -11.73 -10.11
N VAL A 204 -4.25 -11.80 -8.82
CA VAL A 204 -5.60 -11.89 -8.24
C VAL A 204 -5.80 -10.72 -7.29
N PRO A 205 -6.63 -9.71 -7.66
CA PRO A 205 -6.84 -8.54 -6.82
C PRO A 205 -7.38 -8.91 -5.43
N ALA A 206 -6.77 -8.34 -4.39
CA ALA A 206 -7.22 -8.53 -3.02
C ALA A 206 -8.59 -7.91 -2.78
N ASN A 207 -8.87 -6.80 -3.44
CA ASN A 207 -9.97 -5.87 -3.23
C ASN A 207 -9.96 -5.25 -1.82
N ASN A 208 -10.64 -4.11 -1.66
CA ASN A 208 -10.74 -3.47 -0.36
C ASN A 208 -11.65 -4.29 0.57
N SER A 209 -11.20 -4.53 1.80
CA SER A 209 -11.99 -5.17 2.85
C SER A 209 -13.03 -4.24 3.46
N LEU A 210 -12.82 -2.92 3.34
CA LEU A 210 -13.74 -1.90 3.83
C LEU A 210 -14.69 -1.47 2.70
N SER A 211 -15.96 -1.27 3.05
CA SER A 211 -16.96 -0.63 2.18
C SER A 211 -17.22 0.80 2.64
N PHE A 212 -17.59 1.66 1.72
CA PHE A 212 -17.90 3.07 2.00
C PHE A 212 -19.34 3.34 1.56
N LEU A 213 -20.07 4.10 2.40
CA LEU A 213 -21.43 4.57 2.13
C LEU A 213 -21.40 5.92 1.44
#